data_9c40a645eb45ea373472d724849999f4
#
_entry.id   9c40a645eb45ea373472d724849999f4
#
_cell.length_a   1.000
_cell.length_b   1.000
_cell.length_c   1.000
_cell.angle_alpha   90.00
_cell.angle_beta   90.00
_cell.angle_gamma   90.00
#
_symmetry.space_group_name_H-M   'P 1'
#
loop_
_entity.id
_entity.type
_entity.pdbx_description
1 polymer ?
#
loop_
_entity_poly.entity_id
_entity_poly.type
_entity_poly.pdbx_seq_one_letter_code
_entity_poly.pdbx_strand_id
1 'polypeptide(L)'
;KGRIDSDTDYDAFRWHQWVQPIDLNDDGAPFTGKLGFAFVGFCSDKGVARNKGRTGTALAPDFVRGQMSGLPCTFSQEVKLFDAGDIVCDEISLEEGQRELGAAVEEILRRKLFPIVLGGGHETTFGHFQGQHNFLKDREKTPELGIINFDAHFDLRPYDMGNSSGTMFRQI
;
A
#
# COMPACT_ATOMS: atom_id res chain seq x y z
N LYS A 1 -3.20 -12.04 -16.52
CA LYS A 1 -2.30 -12.36 -17.68
C LYS A 1 -2.42 -11.22 -18.67
N GLY A 2 -1.30 -10.59 -19.02
CA GLY A 2 -1.20 -9.50 -19.99
C GLY A 2 -0.59 -9.96 -21.31
N ARG A 3 -0.49 -9.03 -22.28
CA ARG A 3 0.23 -9.24 -23.53
C ARG A 3 1.72 -9.45 -23.21
N ILE A 4 2.35 -10.39 -23.87
CA ILE A 4 3.79 -10.66 -23.83
C ILE A 4 4.35 -10.34 -25.21
N ASP A 5 5.26 -9.37 -25.29
CA ASP A 5 5.93 -8.98 -26.53
C ASP A 5 7.28 -9.68 -26.68
N SER A 6 7.93 -10.05 -25.56
CA SER A 6 9.14 -10.87 -25.47
C SER A 6 9.23 -11.56 -24.10
N ASP A 7 9.88 -12.72 -24.06
CA ASP A 7 10.18 -13.43 -22.80
C ASP A 7 11.63 -13.21 -22.34
N THR A 8 12.47 -12.58 -23.15
CA THR A 8 13.92 -12.45 -22.89
C THR A 8 14.43 -11.02 -23.03
N ASP A 9 13.75 -10.17 -23.79
CA ASP A 9 14.16 -8.79 -24.02
C ASP A 9 13.45 -7.86 -23.02
N TYR A 10 14.20 -7.32 -22.07
CA TYR A 10 13.68 -6.43 -21.04
C TYR A 10 12.99 -5.17 -21.60
N ASP A 11 13.49 -4.63 -22.70
CA ASP A 11 12.95 -3.40 -23.31
C ASP A 11 11.52 -3.62 -23.86
N ALA A 12 11.14 -4.90 -24.05
CA ALA A 12 9.78 -5.30 -24.41
C ALA A 12 8.94 -5.80 -23.23
N PHE A 13 9.48 -5.81 -21.99
CA PHE A 13 8.75 -6.32 -20.82
C PHE A 13 7.64 -5.37 -20.40
N ARG A 14 6.62 -6.01 -19.83
CA ARG A 14 5.51 -5.34 -19.16
C ARG A 14 5.54 -5.64 -17.66
N TRP A 15 4.90 -4.82 -16.86
CA TRP A 15 4.93 -4.93 -15.41
C TRP A 15 4.56 -6.33 -14.90
N HIS A 16 3.56 -7.00 -15.49
CA HIS A 16 3.17 -8.36 -15.08
C HIS A 16 4.27 -9.42 -15.30
N GLN A 17 5.30 -9.13 -16.12
CA GLN A 17 6.46 -9.99 -16.32
C GLN A 17 7.60 -9.64 -15.34
N TRP A 18 7.55 -8.46 -14.71
CA TRP A 18 8.63 -7.93 -13.88
C TRP A 18 8.31 -7.95 -12.39
N VAL A 19 7.03 -7.77 -12.00
CA VAL A 19 6.59 -7.83 -10.62
C VAL A 19 6.72 -9.25 -10.09
N GLN A 20 7.36 -9.40 -8.93
CA GLN A 20 7.57 -10.66 -8.24
C GLN A 20 6.74 -10.72 -6.97
N PRO A 21 6.12 -11.87 -6.63
CA PRO A 21 5.44 -12.00 -5.35
C PRO A 21 6.47 -12.01 -4.20
N ILE A 22 6.07 -11.46 -3.06
CA ILE A 22 6.85 -11.51 -1.81
C ILE A 22 5.92 -11.87 -0.65
N ASP A 23 6.34 -12.84 0.16
CA ASP A 23 5.65 -13.16 1.41
C ASP A 23 6.27 -12.34 2.55
N LEU A 24 5.46 -11.52 3.21
CA LEU A 24 5.91 -10.71 4.35
C LEU A 24 5.98 -11.51 5.66
N ASN A 25 5.43 -12.73 5.68
CA ASN A 25 5.45 -13.60 6.87
C ASN A 25 6.68 -14.51 6.94
N ASP A 26 7.47 -14.57 5.88
CA ASP A 26 8.72 -15.34 5.89
C ASP A 26 9.86 -14.51 6.53
N ASP A 27 10.94 -15.21 6.95
CA ASP A 27 12.16 -14.57 7.47
C ASP A 27 13.03 -14.00 6.34
N GLY A 28 12.41 -13.33 5.36
CA GLY A 28 13.07 -12.84 4.16
C GLY A 28 14.19 -11.85 4.46
N ALA A 29 15.34 -12.05 3.82
CA ALA A 29 16.47 -11.14 3.94
C ALA A 29 16.13 -9.75 3.37
N PRO A 30 16.70 -8.67 3.95
CA PRO A 30 16.54 -7.33 3.40
C PRO A 30 16.99 -7.26 1.94
N PHE A 31 16.27 -6.51 1.13
CA PHE A 31 16.62 -6.26 -0.26
C PHE A 31 17.99 -5.60 -0.36
N THR A 32 18.85 -6.14 -1.21
CA THR A 32 20.24 -5.69 -1.40
C THR A 32 20.46 -4.97 -2.73
N GLY A 33 19.42 -4.87 -3.58
CA GLY A 33 19.49 -4.16 -4.83
C GLY A 33 19.48 -2.63 -4.65
N LYS A 34 19.53 -1.92 -5.77
CA LYS A 34 19.66 -0.45 -5.78
C LYS A 34 18.36 0.26 -5.38
N LEU A 35 17.22 -0.20 -5.89
CA LEU A 35 15.91 0.38 -5.63
C LEU A 35 14.83 -0.69 -5.77
N GLY A 36 14.01 -0.85 -4.74
CA GLY A 36 12.92 -1.81 -4.72
C GLY A 36 11.63 -1.19 -4.19
N PHE A 37 10.52 -1.54 -4.80
CA PHE A 37 9.17 -1.16 -4.37
C PHE A 37 8.36 -2.41 -4.10
N ALA A 38 7.48 -2.35 -3.08
CA ALA A 38 6.52 -3.41 -2.80
C ALA A 38 5.10 -2.85 -2.76
N PHE A 39 4.25 -3.40 -3.60
CA PHE A 39 2.81 -3.13 -3.57
C PHE A 39 2.14 -3.93 -2.47
N VAL A 40 1.20 -3.31 -1.76
CA VAL A 40 0.29 -3.97 -0.84
C VAL A 40 -1.11 -3.39 -1.03
N GLY A 41 -2.10 -4.24 -1.18
CA GLY A 41 -3.48 -3.81 -1.33
C GLY A 41 -4.19 -3.66 0.02
N PHE A 42 -5.12 -2.71 0.10
CA PHE A 42 -6.02 -2.56 1.23
C PHE A 42 -7.46 -2.70 0.76
N CYS A 43 -8.03 -3.89 0.92
CA CYS A 43 -9.36 -4.26 0.45
C CYS A 43 -10.41 -3.93 1.53
N SER A 44 -10.82 -2.65 1.59
CA SER A 44 -11.82 -2.17 2.56
C SER A 44 -12.78 -1.15 1.97
N ASP A 45 -14.04 -1.28 2.32
CA ASP A 45 -15.11 -0.30 2.13
C ASP A 45 -15.58 0.33 3.44
N LYS A 46 -15.02 -0.13 4.58
CA LYS A 46 -15.59 0.16 5.92
C LYS A 46 -15.51 1.63 6.28
N GLY A 47 -14.39 2.29 6.00
CA GLY A 47 -14.23 3.72 6.26
C GLY A 47 -15.08 4.58 5.33
N VAL A 48 -15.18 4.20 4.07
CA VAL A 48 -16.05 4.86 3.09
C VAL A 48 -17.52 4.74 3.48
N ALA A 49 -17.97 3.53 3.87
CA ALA A 49 -19.34 3.29 4.32
C ALA A 49 -19.68 4.09 5.57
N ARG A 50 -18.78 4.12 6.59
CA ARG A 50 -18.94 4.96 7.80
C ARG A 50 -19.03 6.46 7.47
N ASN A 51 -18.30 6.90 6.46
CA ASN A 51 -18.35 8.28 5.97
C ASN A 51 -19.53 8.57 5.04
N LYS A 52 -20.44 7.60 4.83
CA LYS A 52 -21.59 7.67 3.93
C LYS A 52 -21.20 7.90 2.46
N GLY A 53 -20.00 7.46 2.07
CA GLY A 53 -19.51 7.47 0.70
C GLY A 53 -20.01 6.27 -0.11
N ARG A 54 -19.63 6.24 -1.39
CA ARG A 54 -19.93 5.11 -2.28
C ARG A 54 -18.95 3.98 -2.01
N THR A 55 -19.47 2.80 -1.67
CA THR A 55 -18.70 1.56 -1.53
C THR A 55 -18.20 1.05 -2.88
N GLY A 56 -17.29 0.06 -2.87
CA GLY A 56 -16.63 -0.53 -4.03
C GLY A 56 -15.10 -0.33 -4.01
N THR A 57 -14.59 0.46 -3.06
CA THR A 57 -13.15 0.74 -2.92
C THR A 57 -12.36 -0.50 -2.49
N ALA A 58 -13.00 -1.50 -1.87
CA ALA A 58 -12.38 -2.79 -1.55
C ALA A 58 -11.85 -3.53 -2.79
N LEU A 59 -12.41 -3.27 -3.98
CA LEU A 59 -11.98 -3.85 -5.23
C LEU A 59 -10.85 -3.06 -5.92
N ALA A 60 -10.51 -1.88 -5.41
CA ALA A 60 -9.54 -1.00 -6.05
C ALA A 60 -8.15 -1.63 -6.22
N PRO A 61 -7.58 -2.39 -5.26
CA PRO A 61 -6.27 -3.00 -5.42
C PRO A 61 -6.20 -3.91 -6.65
N ASP A 62 -7.20 -4.76 -6.85
CA ASP A 62 -7.26 -5.67 -8.00
C ASP A 62 -7.41 -4.92 -9.32
N PHE A 63 -8.30 -3.92 -9.36
CA PHE A 63 -8.47 -3.06 -10.54
C PHE A 63 -7.19 -2.32 -10.92
N VAL A 64 -6.50 -1.74 -9.95
CA VAL A 64 -5.25 -0.99 -10.18
C VAL A 64 -4.17 -1.94 -10.72
N ARG A 65 -3.98 -3.12 -10.10
CA ARG A 65 -3.05 -4.14 -10.60
C ARG A 65 -3.37 -4.55 -12.04
N GLY A 66 -4.66 -4.77 -12.33
CA GLY A 66 -5.13 -5.09 -13.67
C GLY A 66 -4.72 -4.05 -14.71
N GLN A 67 -4.91 -2.76 -14.41
CA GLN A 67 -4.52 -1.65 -15.28
C GLN A 67 -2.99 -1.51 -15.40
N MET A 68 -2.26 -1.65 -14.30
CA MET A 68 -0.80 -1.55 -14.28
C MET A 68 -0.12 -2.72 -15.00
N SER A 69 -0.75 -3.87 -15.04
CA SER A 69 -0.17 -5.11 -15.59
C SER A 69 0.35 -4.97 -17.01
N GLY A 70 -0.32 -4.17 -17.83
CA GLY A 70 0.03 -3.93 -19.24
C GLY A 70 1.02 -2.78 -19.47
N LEU A 71 1.44 -2.05 -18.45
CA LEU A 71 2.40 -0.94 -18.59
C LEU A 71 3.77 -1.48 -19.02
N PRO A 72 4.49 -0.79 -19.94
CA PRO A 72 5.86 -1.17 -20.28
C PRO A 72 6.83 -0.87 -19.13
N CYS A 73 7.88 -1.66 -19.00
CA CYS A 73 8.99 -1.41 -18.09
C CYS A 73 9.90 -0.31 -18.65
N THR A 74 9.59 0.96 -18.35
CA THR A 74 10.34 2.13 -18.83
C THR A 74 11.40 2.61 -17.84
N PHE A 75 11.78 1.79 -16.89
CA PHE A 75 12.76 2.07 -15.83
C PHE A 75 13.95 1.09 -15.94
N SER A 76 15.04 1.36 -15.23
CA SER A 76 16.22 0.50 -15.22
C SER A 76 15.91 -0.89 -14.65
N GLN A 77 16.56 -1.93 -15.17
CA GLN A 77 16.52 -3.30 -14.62
C GLN A 77 17.01 -3.40 -13.15
N GLU A 78 17.71 -2.38 -12.65
CA GLU A 78 18.13 -2.28 -11.25
C GLU A 78 16.94 -1.96 -10.31
N VAL A 79 15.82 -1.45 -10.85
CA VAL A 79 14.57 -1.25 -10.11
C VAL A 79 13.81 -2.57 -10.05
N LYS A 80 13.46 -3.00 -8.85
CA LYS A 80 12.68 -4.22 -8.62
C LYS A 80 11.31 -3.88 -8.08
N LEU A 81 10.31 -4.58 -8.60
CA LEU A 81 8.92 -4.46 -8.19
C LEU A 81 8.46 -5.76 -7.55
N PHE A 82 7.87 -5.65 -6.38
CA PHE A 82 7.32 -6.77 -5.63
C PHE A 82 5.83 -6.54 -5.38
N ASP A 83 5.09 -7.63 -5.16
CA ASP A 83 3.70 -7.60 -4.73
C ASP A 83 3.54 -8.44 -3.46
N ALA A 84 3.14 -7.80 -2.39
CA ALA A 84 2.96 -8.39 -1.07
C ALA A 84 1.52 -8.90 -0.82
N GLY A 85 0.67 -8.90 -1.83
CA GLY A 85 -0.73 -9.31 -1.70
C GLY A 85 -1.62 -8.24 -1.07
N ASP A 86 -2.67 -8.68 -0.37
CA ASP A 86 -3.74 -7.82 0.11
C ASP A 86 -4.06 -8.02 1.59
N ILE A 87 -4.36 -6.93 2.27
CA ILE A 87 -5.05 -6.92 3.56
C ILE A 87 -6.56 -6.89 3.26
N VAL A 88 -7.24 -7.99 3.52
CA VAL A 88 -8.67 -8.16 3.26
C VAL A 88 -9.46 -7.91 4.54
N CYS A 89 -10.34 -6.90 4.51
CA CYS A 89 -11.05 -6.44 5.70
C CYS A 89 -12.49 -6.96 5.82
N ASP A 90 -12.88 -8.01 5.12
CA ASP A 90 -14.27 -8.49 5.14
C ASP A 90 -14.72 -8.90 6.54
N GLU A 91 -13.93 -9.71 7.23
CA GLU A 91 -14.26 -10.33 8.54
C GLU A 91 -13.67 -9.57 9.74
N ILE A 92 -12.81 -8.57 9.53
CA ILE A 92 -12.14 -7.81 10.59
C ILE A 92 -12.65 -6.36 10.66
N SER A 93 -12.45 -5.68 11.77
CA SER A 93 -12.80 -4.27 11.90
C SER A 93 -11.92 -3.38 11.03
N LEU A 94 -12.35 -2.14 10.74
CA LEU A 94 -11.51 -1.16 10.04
C LEU A 94 -10.20 -0.90 10.79
N GLU A 95 -10.30 -0.77 12.10
CA GLU A 95 -9.18 -0.48 13.00
C GLU A 95 -8.16 -1.62 13.01
N GLU A 96 -8.63 -2.86 12.91
CA GLU A 96 -7.80 -4.04 12.79
C GLU A 96 -7.12 -4.11 11.42
N GLY A 97 -7.86 -3.90 10.34
CA GLY A 97 -7.29 -3.81 9.00
C GLY A 97 -6.22 -2.72 8.88
N GLN A 98 -6.45 -1.54 9.50
CA GLN A 98 -5.44 -0.48 9.56
C GLN A 98 -4.17 -0.91 10.30
N ARG A 99 -4.30 -1.69 11.40
CA ARG A 99 -3.14 -2.24 12.12
C ARG A 99 -2.38 -3.27 11.28
N GLU A 100 -3.08 -4.16 10.59
CA GLU A 100 -2.48 -5.14 9.69
C GLU A 100 -1.75 -4.47 8.53
N LEU A 101 -2.37 -3.44 7.93
CA LEU A 101 -1.71 -2.63 6.91
C LEU A 101 -0.45 -1.95 7.47
N GLY A 102 -0.54 -1.40 8.68
CA GLY A 102 0.61 -0.80 9.36
C GLY A 102 1.75 -1.80 9.55
N ALA A 103 1.45 -3.01 9.99
CA ALA A 103 2.45 -4.08 10.14
C ALA A 103 3.07 -4.48 8.79
N ALA A 104 2.28 -4.58 7.74
CA ALA A 104 2.78 -4.87 6.39
C ALA A 104 3.70 -3.76 5.86
N VAL A 105 3.33 -2.49 6.02
CA VAL A 105 4.15 -1.33 5.63
C VAL A 105 5.46 -1.30 6.42
N GLU A 106 5.41 -1.52 7.72
CA GLU A 106 6.61 -1.60 8.58
C GLU A 106 7.55 -2.70 8.10
N GLU A 107 7.03 -3.91 7.82
CA GLU A 107 7.84 -5.02 7.34
C GLU A 107 8.45 -4.75 5.96
N ILE A 108 7.71 -4.16 5.03
CA ILE A 108 8.24 -3.73 3.72
C ILE A 108 9.43 -2.79 3.91
N LEU A 109 9.33 -1.82 4.82
CA LEU A 109 10.41 -0.88 5.14
C LEU A 109 11.61 -1.57 5.81
N ARG A 110 11.37 -2.56 6.69
CA ARG A 110 12.44 -3.39 7.31
C ARG A 110 13.22 -4.16 6.25
N ARG A 111 12.55 -4.61 5.20
CA ARG A 111 13.17 -5.25 4.03
C ARG A 111 13.85 -4.27 3.08
N LYS A 112 13.95 -2.98 3.42
CA LYS A 112 14.53 -1.92 2.58
C LYS A 112 13.83 -1.75 1.24
N LEU A 113 12.52 -1.96 1.21
CA LEU A 113 11.65 -1.70 0.09
C LEU A 113 10.80 -0.45 0.36
N PHE A 114 10.42 0.26 -0.71
CA PHE A 114 9.45 1.36 -0.61
C PHE A 114 8.03 0.80 -0.73
N PRO A 115 7.16 1.00 0.29
CA PRO A 115 5.78 0.57 0.22
C PRO A 115 4.96 1.43 -0.73
N ILE A 116 4.15 0.80 -1.57
CA ILE A 116 3.12 1.43 -2.38
C ILE A 116 1.81 0.77 -2.02
N VAL A 117 0.96 1.50 -1.29
CA VAL A 117 -0.34 1.00 -0.86
C VAL A 117 -1.38 1.27 -1.95
N LEU A 118 -2.11 0.24 -2.34
CA LEU A 118 -3.15 0.30 -3.36
C LEU A 118 -4.53 0.23 -2.71
N GLY A 119 -5.38 1.18 -3.04
CA GLY A 119 -6.82 1.14 -2.85
C GLY A 119 -7.31 1.16 -1.42
N GLY A 120 -8.55 0.70 -1.27
CA GLY A 120 -9.38 1.02 -0.15
C GLY A 120 -9.90 2.46 -0.23
N GLY A 121 -10.60 2.91 0.80
CA GLY A 121 -10.93 4.31 0.98
C GLY A 121 -9.74 5.10 1.55
N HIS A 122 -9.91 6.41 1.74
CA HIS A 122 -8.82 7.26 2.25
C HIS A 122 -8.39 6.90 3.70
N GLU A 123 -9.17 6.11 4.43
CA GLU A 123 -8.79 5.49 5.71
C GLU A 123 -7.49 4.68 5.65
N THR A 124 -7.09 4.23 4.45
CA THR A 124 -5.81 3.57 4.16
C THR A 124 -4.61 4.40 4.63
N THR A 125 -4.70 5.73 4.54
CA THR A 125 -3.63 6.66 4.94
C THR A 125 -3.22 6.47 6.39
N PHE A 126 -4.16 6.21 7.31
CA PHE A 126 -3.82 6.03 8.71
C PHE A 126 -3.02 4.73 8.96
N GLY A 127 -3.41 3.62 8.34
CA GLY A 127 -2.64 2.37 8.42
C GLY A 127 -1.22 2.54 7.83
N HIS A 128 -1.10 3.21 6.67
CA HIS A 128 0.19 3.51 6.06
C HIS A 128 1.06 4.38 6.98
N PHE A 129 0.50 5.44 7.56
CA PHE A 129 1.19 6.28 8.54
C PHE A 129 1.67 5.48 9.75
N GLN A 130 0.82 4.62 10.34
CA GLN A 130 1.19 3.78 11.48
C GLN A 130 2.42 2.93 11.18
N GLY A 131 2.49 2.29 10.02
CA GLY A 131 3.64 1.46 9.64
C GLY A 131 4.93 2.27 9.51
N GLN A 132 4.86 3.43 8.87
CA GLN A 132 6.03 4.32 8.76
C GLN A 132 6.47 4.86 10.13
N HIS A 133 5.52 5.29 10.95
CA HIS A 133 5.81 5.81 12.29
C HIS A 133 6.45 4.72 13.17
N ASN A 134 5.92 3.50 13.17
CA ASN A 134 6.48 2.38 13.94
C ASN A 134 7.90 2.06 13.49
N PHE A 135 8.12 1.97 12.18
CA PHE A 135 9.45 1.72 11.63
C PHE A 135 10.48 2.78 12.04
N LEU A 136 10.09 4.06 12.07
CA LEU A 136 10.99 5.15 12.48
C LEU A 136 11.20 5.17 14.00
N LYS A 137 10.14 4.94 14.78
CA LYS A 137 10.20 4.92 16.25
C LYS A 137 11.22 3.91 16.79
N ASP A 138 11.41 2.81 16.11
CA ASP A 138 12.43 1.81 16.48
C ASP A 138 13.87 2.29 16.23
N ARG A 139 14.05 3.35 15.45
CA ARG A 139 15.36 3.87 15.01
C ARG A 139 15.70 5.25 15.55
N GLU A 140 14.67 6.03 15.85
CA GLU A 140 14.80 7.44 16.22
C GLU A 140 14.03 7.72 17.52
N LYS A 141 14.63 8.53 18.41
CA LYS A 141 13.96 8.92 19.67
C LYS A 141 12.69 9.73 19.43
N THR A 142 12.68 10.54 18.38
CA THR A 142 11.55 11.40 18.00
C THR A 142 11.41 11.32 16.48
N PRO A 143 10.55 10.42 15.95
CA PRO A 143 10.34 10.34 14.51
C PRO A 143 9.74 11.63 13.98
N GLU A 144 10.34 12.17 12.93
CA GLU A 144 9.77 13.29 12.16
C GLU A 144 9.20 12.76 10.84
N LEU A 145 7.90 12.85 10.67
CA LEU A 145 7.17 12.41 9.49
C LEU A 145 6.39 13.57 8.90
N GLY A 146 6.66 13.90 7.63
CA GLY A 146 5.85 14.82 6.85
C GLY A 146 4.91 14.06 5.90
N ILE A 147 3.71 14.60 5.70
CA ILE A 147 2.73 14.05 4.76
C ILE A 147 2.41 15.09 3.70
N ILE A 148 2.44 14.69 2.44
CA ILE A 148 1.93 15.46 1.32
C ILE A 148 0.65 14.79 0.84
N ASN A 149 -0.47 15.52 0.89
CA ASN A 149 -1.77 15.02 0.47
C ASN A 149 -2.25 15.75 -0.80
N PHE A 150 -2.58 14.98 -1.83
CA PHE A 150 -3.20 15.48 -3.06
C PHE A 150 -4.67 15.09 -3.07
N ASP A 151 -5.50 15.84 -2.36
CA ASP A 151 -6.93 15.58 -2.18
C ASP A 151 -7.70 16.91 -2.12
N ALA A 152 -8.98 16.87 -2.49
CA ALA A 152 -9.88 18.02 -2.42
C ALA A 152 -10.36 18.32 -0.98
N HIS A 153 -10.15 17.43 -0.03
CA HIS A 153 -10.65 17.50 1.34
C HIS A 153 -9.50 17.41 2.36
N PHE A 154 -9.72 17.95 3.55
CA PHE A 154 -8.76 17.89 4.65
C PHE A 154 -8.90 16.65 5.53
N ASP A 155 -10.00 15.93 5.45
CA ASP A 155 -10.31 14.71 6.20
C ASP A 155 -10.02 14.79 7.71
N LEU A 156 -10.45 15.92 8.28
CA LEU A 156 -10.35 16.29 9.69
C LEU A 156 -11.69 16.17 10.44
N ARG A 157 -12.59 15.28 9.96
CA ARG A 157 -13.89 15.08 10.57
C ARG A 157 -13.77 14.61 12.02
N PRO A 158 -14.73 14.96 12.91
CA PRO A 158 -14.75 14.46 14.27
C PRO A 158 -15.01 12.95 14.32
N TYR A 159 -14.63 12.32 15.45
CA TYR A 159 -14.74 10.87 15.66
C TYR A 159 -16.11 10.38 16.14
N ASP A 160 -17.14 11.18 16.10
CA ASP A 160 -18.44 10.87 16.71
C ASP A 160 -19.02 9.52 16.27
N MET A 161 -18.63 9.04 15.11
CA MET A 161 -19.02 7.76 14.53
C MET A 161 -17.85 6.76 14.37
N GLY A 162 -16.73 7.00 15.06
CA GLY A 162 -15.50 6.20 14.91
C GLY A 162 -14.67 6.60 13.69
N ASN A 163 -13.62 5.83 13.44
CA ASN A 163 -12.72 6.04 12.31
C ASN A 163 -13.43 5.87 10.97
N SER A 164 -13.09 6.71 9.99
CA SER A 164 -13.68 6.67 8.64
C SER A 164 -12.70 7.19 7.60
N SER A 165 -13.09 7.18 6.33
CA SER A 165 -12.32 7.78 5.25
C SER A 165 -12.20 9.30 5.33
N GLY A 166 -12.86 9.95 6.25
CA GLY A 166 -12.82 11.40 6.45
C GLY A 166 -12.15 11.83 7.77
N THR A 167 -11.51 10.91 8.51
CA THR A 167 -10.99 11.21 9.86
C THR A 167 -9.49 10.98 10.02
N MET A 168 -8.79 10.46 9.01
CA MET A 168 -7.42 9.95 9.18
C MET A 168 -6.41 11.04 9.56
N PHE A 169 -6.49 12.25 9.02
CA PHE A 169 -5.56 13.33 9.41
C PHE A 169 -5.87 13.92 10.79
N ARG A 170 -7.00 13.58 11.37
CA ARG A 170 -7.29 13.87 12.78
C ARG A 170 -6.78 12.78 13.71
N GLN A 171 -6.56 11.57 13.19
CA GLN A 171 -6.00 10.44 13.93
C GLN A 171 -4.47 10.54 14.04
N ILE A 172 -3.83 11.11 13.02
CA ILE A 172 -2.40 11.40 12.95
C ILE A 172 -2.05 12.59 13.84
#